data_dfa6cf7945cf83ccfb011c7a19fc0ffe
#
_entry.id   dfa6cf7945cf83ccfb011c7a19fc0ffe
#
_cell.length_a   1.000
_cell.length_b   1.000
_cell.length_c   1.000
_cell.angle_alpha   90.00
_cell.angle_beta   90.00
_cell.angle_gamma   90.00
#
_symmetry.space_group_name_H-M   'P 1'
#
loop_
_entity.id
_entity.type
_entity.pdbx_description
1 polymer ?
#
loop_
_entity_poly.entity_id
_entity_poly.type
_entity_poly.pdbx_seq_one_letter_code
_entity_poly.pdbx_strand_id
1 'polypeptide(L)' 'MAKCILETEKMLVYQAQLGEWDNLNHLLVCKKTNKAVIIDPFFSEYWLNICSTNGWELEQVWLTH' A
#
# COMPACT_ATOMS: atom_id res chain seq x y z
N MET A 1 0.66 -0.41 12.04
CA MET A 1 -0.61 -0.49 11.33
C MET A 1 -0.66 0.53 10.22
N ALA A 2 -1.32 0.16 9.14
CA ALA A 2 -1.48 1.08 8.02
C ALA A 2 -2.49 2.18 8.35
N LYS A 3 -2.15 3.39 7.96
CA LYS A 3 -3.10 4.50 8.07
C LYS A 3 -3.12 5.27 6.76
N CYS A 4 -4.29 5.81 6.43
CA CYS A 4 -4.44 6.63 5.25
C CYS A 4 -3.85 8.01 5.53
N ILE A 5 -2.78 8.37 4.80
CA ILE A 5 -2.12 9.65 4.99
C ILE A 5 -2.50 10.67 3.94
N LEU A 6 -3.14 10.22 2.87
CA LEU A 6 -3.62 11.12 1.81
C LEU A 6 -4.80 10.47 1.13
N GLU A 7 -5.86 11.26 0.94
CA GLU A 7 -7.00 10.83 0.15
C GLU A 7 -7.44 11.97 -0.75
N THR A 8 -7.56 11.68 -2.03
CA THR A 8 -8.10 12.60 -3.02
C THR A 8 -9.29 11.94 -3.71
N GLU A 9 -9.89 12.63 -4.67
CA GLU A 9 -10.98 12.05 -5.46
C GLU A 9 -10.51 10.84 -6.28
N LYS A 10 -9.21 10.75 -6.57
CA LYS A 10 -8.66 9.74 -7.46
C LYS A 10 -7.74 8.75 -6.77
N MET A 11 -7.19 9.08 -5.62
CA MET A 11 -6.16 8.25 -4.98
C MET A 11 -6.31 8.15 -3.48
N LEU A 12 -5.88 7.00 -2.97
CA LEU A 12 -5.64 6.78 -1.56
C LEU A 12 -4.16 6.45 -1.38
N VAL A 13 -3.54 6.98 -0.33
CA VAL A 13 -2.18 6.61 0.03
C VAL A 13 -2.18 6.15 1.48
N TYR A 14 -1.76 4.92 1.70
CA TYR A 14 -1.59 4.35 3.03
C TYR A 14 -0.12 4.25 3.38
N GLN A 15 0.18 4.42 4.64
CA GLN A 15 1.52 4.28 5.17
C GLN A 15 1.48 3.34 6.37
N ALA A 16 2.47 2.44 6.44
CA ALA A 16 2.65 1.59 7.60
C ALA A 16 4.12 1.47 7.91
N GLN A 17 4.44 1.46 9.21
CA GLN A 17 5.78 1.23 9.69
C GLN A 17 5.87 -0.23 10.09
N LEU A 18 6.68 -1.00 9.37
CA LEU A 18 6.77 -2.45 9.54
C LEU A 18 8.22 -2.86 9.70
N GLY A 19 8.44 -3.88 10.55
CA GLY A 19 9.75 -4.45 10.73
C GLY A 19 10.57 -3.79 11.82
N GLU A 20 11.76 -4.33 12.07
CA GLU A 20 12.62 -3.92 13.17
C GLU A 20 13.35 -2.61 12.92
N TRP A 21 13.46 -2.21 11.66
CA TRP A 21 14.25 -1.05 11.25
C TRP A 21 13.41 0.17 10.97
N ASP A 22 12.18 0.20 11.47
CA ASP A 22 11.27 1.32 11.27
C ASP A 22 11.05 1.64 9.79
N ASN A 23 11.02 0.61 8.95
CA ASN A 23 10.81 0.79 7.53
C ASN A 23 9.40 1.30 7.24
N LEU A 24 9.32 2.38 6.49
CA LEU A 24 8.04 2.91 6.05
C LEU A 24 7.67 2.29 4.72
N ASN A 25 6.50 1.69 4.70
CA ASN A 25 5.93 1.09 3.51
C ASN A 25 4.75 1.93 3.06
N HIS A 26 4.55 2.03 1.75
CA HIS A 26 3.47 2.82 1.19
C HIS A 26 2.64 1.99 0.23
N LEU A 27 1.33 2.19 0.29
CA LEU A 27 0.39 1.60 -0.65
C LEU A 27 -0.36 2.73 -1.33
N LEU A 28 -0.30 2.77 -2.67
CA LEU A 28 -1.04 3.73 -3.46
C LEU A 28 -2.18 3.01 -4.16
N VAL A 29 -3.39 3.55 -4.03
CA VAL A 29 -4.58 2.95 -4.63
C VAL A 29 -5.25 3.95 -5.57
N CYS A 30 -5.53 3.51 -6.79
CA CYS A 30 -6.32 4.29 -7.74
C CYS A 30 -7.81 3.99 -7.50
N LYS A 31 -8.55 4.99 -7.07
CA LYS A 31 -9.97 4.81 -6.73
C LYS A 31 -10.85 4.48 -7.94
N LYS A 32 -10.42 4.90 -9.13
CA LYS A 32 -11.19 4.65 -10.35
C LYS A 32 -11.11 3.19 -10.80
N THR A 33 -9.94 2.58 -10.66
CA THR A 33 -9.69 1.24 -11.19
C THR A 33 -9.57 0.19 -10.11
N ASN A 34 -9.49 0.60 -8.84
CA ASN A 34 -9.24 -0.27 -7.69
C ASN A 34 -7.91 -1.03 -7.81
N LYS A 35 -6.94 -0.43 -8.51
CA LYS A 35 -5.62 -1.01 -8.65
C LYS A 35 -4.66 -0.37 -7.66
N ALA A 36 -3.73 -1.16 -7.15
CA ALA A 36 -2.82 -0.74 -6.11
C ALA A 36 -1.37 -1.00 -6.47
N VAL A 37 -0.48 -0.17 -5.94
CA VAL A 37 0.97 -0.31 -6.07
C VAL A 37 1.56 -0.24 -4.68
N ILE A 38 2.46 -1.18 -4.35
CA ILE A 38 3.18 -1.18 -3.07
C ILE A 38 4.59 -0.68 -3.31
N ILE A 39 5.04 0.23 -2.45
CA ILE A 39 6.39 0.79 -2.51
C ILE A 39 7.19 0.29 -1.32
N ASP A 40 8.33 -0.35 -1.59
CA ASP A 40 9.27 -0.88 -0.60
C ASP A 40 8.62 -1.75 0.47
N PRO A 41 7.87 -2.80 0.09
CA PRO A 41 7.21 -3.62 1.09
C PRO A 41 8.21 -4.43 1.90
N PHE A 42 8.10 -4.35 3.23
CA PHE A 42 8.87 -5.22 4.12
C PHE A 42 8.14 -6.55 4.30
N PHE A 43 6.82 -6.50 4.53
CA PHE A 43 5.98 -7.68 4.62
C PHE A 43 4.90 -7.62 3.55
N SER A 44 5.15 -8.27 2.42
CA SER A 44 4.20 -8.21 1.30
C SER A 44 2.84 -8.84 1.64
N GLU A 45 2.82 -9.89 2.48
CA GLU A 45 1.56 -10.52 2.89
C GLU A 45 0.63 -9.54 3.61
N TYR A 46 1.20 -8.66 4.42
CA TYR A 46 0.43 -7.64 5.13
C TYR A 46 -0.36 -6.78 4.14
N TRP A 47 0.32 -6.31 3.09
CA TRP A 47 -0.30 -5.46 2.08
C TRP A 47 -1.25 -6.23 1.17
N LEU A 48 -0.92 -7.49 0.87
CA LEU A 48 -1.81 -8.34 0.08
C LEU A 48 -3.14 -8.57 0.80
N ASN A 49 -3.09 -8.76 2.11
CA ASN A 49 -4.30 -8.92 2.92
C ASN A 49 -5.14 -7.65 2.93
N ILE A 50 -4.50 -6.49 3.03
CA ILE A 50 -5.20 -5.21 2.99
C ILE A 50 -5.88 -5.03 1.63
N CYS A 51 -5.19 -5.31 0.55
CA CYS A 51 -5.74 -5.20 -0.80
C CYS A 51 -6.93 -6.14 -0.97
N SER A 52 -6.78 -7.38 -0.55
CA SER A 52 -7.84 -8.39 -0.66
C SER A 52 -9.08 -7.98 0.13
N THR A 53 -8.89 -7.51 1.35
CA THR A 53 -9.99 -7.11 2.21
C THR A 53 -10.78 -5.94 1.62
N ASN A 54 -10.10 -5.03 0.92
CA ASN A 54 -10.71 -3.84 0.37
C ASN A 54 -11.11 -3.98 -1.11
N GLY A 55 -10.84 -5.13 -1.71
CA GLY A 55 -11.17 -5.36 -3.11
C GLY A 55 -10.25 -4.64 -4.08
N TRP A 56 -9.04 -4.32 -3.67
CA TRP A 56 -8.03 -3.69 -4.52
C TRP A 56 -7.17 -4.74 -5.19
N GLU A 57 -6.88 -4.54 -6.48
CA GLU A 57 -6.01 -5.43 -7.23
C GLU A 57 -4.58 -4.91 -7.17
N LEU A 58 -3.67 -5.71 -6.62
CA LEU A 58 -2.26 -5.34 -6.59
C LEU A 58 -1.68 -5.50 -7.99
N GLU A 59 -1.22 -4.39 -8.56
CA GLU A 59 -0.71 -4.36 -9.92
C GLU A 59 0.80 -4.42 -9.98
N GLN A 60 1.48 -3.69 -9.09
CA GLN A 60 2.94 -3.60 -9.10
C GLN A 60 3.51 -3.50 -7.71
N VAL A 61 4.75 -3.93 -7.58
CA VAL A 61 5.57 -3.73 -6.38
C VAL A 61 6.82 -2.97 -6.82
N TRP A 62 7.05 -1.81 -6.22
CA TRP A 62 8.21 -0.98 -6.54
C TRP A 62 9.23 -1.06 -5.42
N LEU A 63 10.49 -1.30 -5.80
CA LEU A 63 11.61 -1.34 -4.88
C LEU A 63 12.54 -0.18 -5.20
N THR A 64 12.89 0.61 -4.18
CA THR A 64 13.75 1.77 -4.37
C THR A 64 15.21 1.49 -3.99
N HIS A 65 15.48 0.30 -3.46
CA HIS A 65 16.86 -0.10 -3.12
C HIS A 65 17.11 -1.57 -3.35
#